data_2cd475bb3ff3b44dcddd34cebde27302
#
_entry.id   2cd475bb3ff3b44dcddd34cebde27302
#
_cell.length_a   1.000
_cell.length_b   1.000
_cell.length_c   1.000
_cell.angle_alpha   90.00
_cell.angle_beta   90.00
_cell.angle_gamma   90.00
#
_symmetry.space_group_name_H-M   'P 1'
#
loop_
_entity.id
_entity.type
_entity.pdbx_description
1 polymer ?
#
loop_
_entity_poly.entity_id
_entity_poly.type
_entity_poly.pdbx_seq_one_letter_code
_entity_poly.pdbx_strand_id
1 'polypeptide(L)'
;IYLTIKEKYPGIKKGIFASNDTLCNILVNILVQNGEKIPEEYELIGFDNAPIAEQSILPLTTVHQDIAVMAHCAIQLLREQVNHQSNDRTSPPSHVVCQPSLVLRKTTAE
;
A
#
# COMPACT_ATOMS: atom_id res chain seq x y z
N ILE A 1 -8.04 10.42 -14.90
CA ILE A 1 -8.43 9.16 -14.21
C ILE A 1 -9.77 9.35 -13.51
N TYR A 2 -9.91 10.30 -12.55
CA TYR A 2 -11.16 10.49 -11.81
C TYR A 2 -12.37 10.72 -12.72
N LEU A 3 -12.32 11.70 -13.63
CA LEU A 3 -13.41 11.99 -14.57
C LEU A 3 -13.75 10.78 -15.44
N THR A 4 -12.75 10.08 -15.94
CA THR A 4 -12.93 8.87 -16.76
C THR A 4 -13.67 7.77 -16.00
N ILE A 5 -13.33 7.55 -14.72
CA ILE A 5 -14.00 6.55 -13.88
C ILE A 5 -15.45 6.96 -13.60
N LYS A 6 -15.69 8.24 -13.31
CA LYS A 6 -17.03 8.77 -13.03
C LYS A 6 -17.94 8.64 -14.24
N GLU A 7 -17.49 9.01 -15.43
CA GLU A 7 -18.24 8.94 -16.67
C GLU A 7 -18.55 7.51 -17.11
N LYS A 8 -17.56 6.61 -16.95
CA LYS A 8 -17.69 5.23 -17.42
C LYS A 8 -18.58 4.37 -16.51
N TYR A 9 -18.65 4.68 -15.21
CA TYR A 9 -19.36 3.88 -14.21
C TYR A 9 -20.25 4.76 -13.31
N PRO A 10 -21.30 5.42 -13.88
CA PRO A 10 -22.19 6.27 -13.09
C PRO A 10 -23.02 5.44 -12.12
N GLY A 11 -23.21 5.94 -10.90
CA GLY A 11 -24.08 5.35 -9.87
C GLY A 11 -23.60 4.02 -9.26
N ILE A 12 -22.43 3.54 -9.63
CA ILE A 12 -21.85 2.31 -9.07
C ILE A 12 -20.82 2.67 -8.00
N LYS A 13 -20.86 2.01 -6.84
CA LYS A 13 -19.82 2.11 -5.82
C LYS A 13 -18.49 1.58 -6.38
N LYS A 14 -17.41 2.28 -6.12
CA LYS A 14 -16.08 2.00 -6.70
C LYS A 14 -15.07 1.67 -5.62
N GLY A 15 -14.37 0.55 -5.78
CA GLY A 15 -13.18 0.20 -5.01
C GLY A 15 -11.92 0.56 -5.79
N ILE A 16 -10.99 1.26 -5.16
CA ILE A 16 -9.74 1.71 -5.77
C ILE A 16 -8.57 1.29 -4.90
N PHE A 17 -7.65 0.54 -5.49
CA PHE A 17 -6.36 0.23 -4.87
C PHE A 17 -5.29 1.13 -5.49
N ALA A 18 -4.68 1.98 -4.67
CA ALA A 18 -3.59 2.85 -5.08
C ALA A 18 -2.23 2.19 -4.81
N SER A 19 -1.27 2.40 -5.69
CA SER A 19 0.07 1.80 -5.58
C SER A 19 0.85 2.25 -4.35
N ASN A 20 0.50 3.39 -3.76
CA ASN A 20 1.05 3.88 -2.49
C ASN A 20 0.11 4.91 -1.85
N ASP A 21 0.39 5.25 -0.58
CA ASP A 21 -0.43 6.17 0.21
C ASP A 21 -0.38 7.61 -0.33
N THR A 22 0.71 8.04 -0.94
CA THR A 22 0.82 9.38 -1.53
C THR A 22 -0.19 9.56 -2.67
N LEU A 23 -0.24 8.60 -3.59
CA LEU A 23 -1.21 8.63 -4.69
C LEU A 23 -2.64 8.46 -4.20
N CYS A 24 -2.86 7.61 -3.19
CA CYS A 24 -4.15 7.45 -2.53
C CYS A 24 -4.63 8.78 -1.94
N ASN A 25 -3.77 9.48 -1.20
CA ASN A 25 -4.07 10.78 -0.60
C ASN A 25 -4.42 11.85 -1.65
N ILE A 26 -3.68 11.89 -2.77
CA ILE A 26 -4.00 12.81 -3.88
C ILE A 26 -5.40 12.53 -4.41
N LEU A 27 -5.74 11.26 -4.62
CA LEU A 27 -7.07 10.88 -5.13
C LEU A 27 -8.18 11.18 -4.12
N VAL A 28 -7.96 10.91 -2.83
CA VAL A 28 -8.90 11.27 -1.75
C VAL A 28 -9.18 12.77 -1.77
N ASN A 29 -8.15 13.61 -1.86
CA ASN A 29 -8.32 15.06 -1.92
C ASN A 29 -9.13 15.49 -3.16
N ILE A 30 -8.88 14.90 -4.32
CA ILE A 30 -9.64 15.19 -5.54
C ILE A 30 -11.12 14.79 -5.36
N LEU A 31 -11.39 13.61 -4.82
CA LEU A 31 -12.76 13.13 -4.59
C LEU A 31 -13.51 14.04 -3.61
N VAL A 32 -12.90 14.36 -2.47
CA VAL A 32 -13.50 15.24 -1.46
C VAL A 32 -13.77 16.64 -2.02
N GLN A 33 -12.83 17.23 -2.78
CA GLN A 33 -13.02 18.54 -3.42
C GLN A 33 -14.14 18.55 -4.47
N ASN A 34 -14.45 17.41 -5.06
CA ASN A 34 -15.56 17.26 -6.02
C ASN A 34 -16.88 16.81 -5.35
N GLY A 35 -16.95 16.75 -4.03
CA GLY A 35 -18.13 16.39 -3.27
C GLY A 35 -18.52 14.91 -3.31
N GLU A 36 -17.58 14.04 -3.73
CA GLU A 36 -17.80 12.60 -3.73
C GLU A 36 -17.73 12.04 -2.31
N LYS A 37 -18.51 11.00 -2.04
CA LYS A 37 -18.63 10.41 -0.71
C LYS A 37 -17.70 9.21 -0.54
N ILE A 38 -16.87 9.26 0.49
CA ILE A 38 -15.96 8.20 0.90
C ILE A 38 -16.34 7.82 2.35
N PRO A 39 -16.61 6.55 2.65
CA PRO A 39 -16.49 5.35 1.81
C PRO A 39 -17.75 4.95 1.04
N GLU A 40 -18.83 5.73 1.04
CA GLU A 40 -20.15 5.33 0.53
C GLU A 40 -20.15 5.09 -0.99
N GLU A 41 -19.52 5.96 -1.76
CA GLU A 41 -19.46 5.90 -3.23
C GLU A 41 -18.10 5.44 -3.75
N TYR A 42 -17.03 5.75 -3.00
CA TYR A 42 -15.66 5.37 -3.30
C TYR A 42 -15.01 4.77 -2.07
N GLU A 43 -14.48 3.57 -2.19
CA GLU A 43 -13.58 2.97 -1.21
C GLU A 43 -12.15 2.98 -1.76
N LEU A 44 -11.19 3.37 -0.91
CA LEU A 44 -9.80 3.46 -1.32
C LEU A 44 -8.89 2.73 -0.34
N ILE A 45 -7.93 2.02 -0.90
CA ILE A 45 -6.86 1.36 -0.15
C ILE A 45 -5.53 1.85 -0.70
N GLY A 46 -4.66 2.34 0.18
CA GLY A 46 -3.28 2.69 -0.11
C GLY A 46 -2.31 1.52 0.13
N PHE A 47 -1.04 1.83 0.09
CA PHE A 47 0.05 0.89 0.33
C PHE A 47 1.22 1.62 0.97
N ASP A 48 1.96 0.97 1.87
CA ASP A 48 3.13 1.35 2.67
C ASP A 48 2.82 1.69 4.13
N ASN A 49 1.63 2.14 4.50
CA ASN A 49 1.31 2.71 5.81
C ASN A 49 2.27 3.85 6.18
N ALA A 50 2.54 4.72 5.21
CA ALA A 50 3.38 5.90 5.38
C ALA A 50 2.69 6.93 6.31
N PRO A 51 3.42 7.87 6.92
CA PRO A 51 2.83 8.91 7.79
C PRO A 51 1.66 9.67 7.17
N ILE A 52 1.68 9.88 5.86
CA ILE A 52 0.59 10.52 5.12
C ILE A 52 -0.73 9.76 5.22
N ALA A 53 -0.71 8.44 5.46
CA ALA A 53 -1.94 7.66 5.60
C ALA A 53 -2.77 8.08 6.84
N GLU A 54 -2.13 8.52 7.90
CA GLU A 54 -2.81 9.05 9.09
C GLU A 54 -3.10 10.55 9.00
N GLN A 55 -2.23 11.29 8.31
CA GLN A 55 -2.29 12.76 8.20
C GLN A 55 -3.21 13.25 7.09
N SER A 56 -3.71 12.35 6.23
CA SER A 56 -4.68 12.66 5.18
C SER A 56 -5.94 13.30 5.75
N ILE A 57 -6.60 14.17 4.97
CA ILE A 57 -7.90 14.77 5.31
C ILE A 57 -8.95 13.70 5.70
N LEU A 58 -8.83 12.52 5.12
CA LEU A 58 -9.54 11.32 5.51
C LEU A 58 -8.51 10.20 5.71
N PRO A 59 -8.26 9.74 6.94
CA PRO A 59 -7.26 8.71 7.21
C PRO A 59 -7.43 7.48 6.32
N LEU A 60 -6.33 7.06 5.67
CA LEU A 60 -6.35 6.04 4.63
C LEU A 60 -6.29 4.62 5.20
N THR A 61 -7.18 3.74 4.79
CA THR A 61 -6.97 2.31 4.85
C THR A 61 -5.79 1.96 3.95
N THR A 62 -4.84 1.19 4.45
CA THR A 62 -3.59 0.92 3.74
C THR A 62 -3.01 -0.44 4.09
N VAL A 63 -2.17 -0.96 3.20
CA VAL A 63 -1.37 -2.16 3.45
C VAL A 63 -0.09 -1.76 4.15
N HIS A 64 0.13 -2.27 5.36
CA HIS A 64 1.36 -2.06 6.12
C HIS A 64 2.41 -3.11 5.76
N GLN A 65 3.61 -2.64 5.43
CA GLN A 65 4.81 -3.44 5.34
C GLN A 65 5.72 -3.15 6.53
N ASP A 66 6.13 -4.20 7.27
CA ASP A 66 7.08 -4.04 8.35
C ASP A 66 8.51 -3.82 7.79
N ILE A 67 8.84 -2.56 7.55
CA ILE A 67 10.13 -2.14 6.99
C ILE A 67 11.30 -2.59 7.86
N ALA A 68 11.13 -2.61 9.20
CA ALA A 68 12.19 -3.03 10.11
C ALA A 68 12.49 -4.52 9.96
N VAL A 69 11.45 -5.36 9.90
CA VAL A 69 11.59 -6.80 9.63
C VAL A 69 12.20 -7.04 8.25
N MET A 70 11.73 -6.35 7.23
CA MET A 70 12.27 -6.47 5.86
C MET A 70 13.76 -6.12 5.80
N ALA A 71 14.17 -5.01 6.42
CA ALA A 71 15.57 -4.59 6.49
C ALA A 71 16.43 -5.60 7.24
N HIS A 72 15.93 -6.11 8.36
CA HIS A 72 16.64 -7.15 9.13
C HIS A 72 16.85 -8.43 8.30
N CYS A 73 15.81 -8.93 7.66
CA CYS A 73 15.90 -10.11 6.78
C CYS A 73 16.87 -9.88 5.61
N ALA A 74 16.83 -8.70 4.98
CA ALA A 74 17.73 -8.37 3.88
C ALA A 74 19.21 -8.40 4.32
N ILE A 75 19.52 -7.83 5.50
CA ILE A 75 20.89 -7.85 6.04
C ILE A 75 21.31 -9.27 6.39
N GLN A 76 20.44 -10.08 6.96
CA GLN A 76 20.75 -11.48 7.26
C GLN A 76 21.08 -12.26 5.99
N LEU A 77 20.24 -12.17 4.96
CA LEU A 77 20.46 -12.83 3.67
C LEU A 77 21.78 -12.39 3.04
N LEU A 78 22.11 -11.09 3.10
CA LEU A 78 23.37 -10.58 2.58
C LEU A 78 24.57 -11.16 3.34
N ARG A 79 24.51 -11.22 4.67
CA ARG A 79 25.59 -11.82 5.49
C ARG A 79 25.79 -13.30 5.18
N GLU A 80 24.70 -14.05 5.00
CA GLU A 80 24.78 -15.46 4.61
C GLU A 80 25.47 -15.60 3.26
N GLN A 81 25.09 -14.81 2.25
CA GLN A 81 25.71 -14.84 0.92
C GLN A 81 27.20 -14.50 0.97
N VAL A 82 27.59 -13.49 1.73
CA VAL A 82 29.00 -13.10 1.88
C VAL A 82 29.81 -14.22 2.55
N ASN A 83 29.26 -14.87 3.56
CA ASN A 83 29.94 -15.96 4.28
C ASN A 83 30.02 -17.26 3.43
N HIS A 84 29.05 -17.50 2.54
CA HIS A 84 29.03 -18.67 1.66
C HIS A 84 29.88 -18.53 0.38
N GLN A 85 30.33 -17.33 0.04
CA GLN A 85 31.16 -17.07 -1.17
C GLN A 85 32.52 -17.80 -1.16
N SER A 86 32.90 -18.45 -0.04
CA SER A 86 34.18 -19.12 0.04
C SER A 86 34.19 -20.53 -0.56
N ASN A 87 33.06 -21.25 -0.79
CA ASN A 87 33.14 -22.64 -1.19
C ASN A 87 32.04 -23.22 -2.12
N ASP A 88 30.91 -22.60 -2.40
CA ASP A 88 29.92 -23.24 -3.28
C ASP A 88 28.99 -22.27 -4.01
N ARG A 89 29.19 -22.13 -5.34
CA ARG A 89 28.32 -21.33 -6.23
C ARG A 89 27.03 -22.07 -6.66
N THR A 90 26.74 -23.23 -6.05
CA THR A 90 25.63 -24.09 -6.47
C THR A 90 24.40 -23.99 -5.59
N SER A 91 24.45 -23.26 -4.48
CA SER A 91 23.28 -23.08 -3.62
C SER A 91 22.23 -22.17 -4.27
N PRO A 92 20.96 -22.57 -4.28
CA PRO A 92 19.89 -21.71 -4.81
C PRO A 92 19.78 -20.42 -3.98
N PRO A 93 19.35 -19.29 -4.58
CA PRO A 93 19.18 -18.06 -3.86
C PRO A 93 18.12 -18.21 -2.76
N SER A 94 18.47 -17.88 -1.53
CA SER A 94 17.52 -17.82 -0.43
C SER A 94 16.58 -16.62 -0.62
N HIS A 95 15.29 -16.80 -0.33
CA HIS A 95 14.33 -15.71 -0.29
C HIS A 95 13.49 -15.78 0.98
N VAL A 96 13.06 -14.64 1.47
CA VAL A 96 12.17 -14.51 2.62
C VAL A 96 10.96 -13.69 2.21
N VAL A 97 9.77 -14.18 2.53
CA VAL A 97 8.51 -13.46 2.33
C VAL A 97 8.07 -12.86 3.66
N CYS A 98 8.03 -11.53 3.72
CA CYS A 98 7.48 -10.80 4.86
C CYS A 98 5.97 -10.61 4.64
N GLN A 99 5.16 -11.03 5.61
CA GLN A 99 3.70 -10.92 5.53
C GLN A 99 3.26 -9.47 5.76
N PRO A 100 2.55 -8.86 4.81
CA PRO A 100 1.93 -7.56 5.03
C PRO A 100 0.66 -7.69 5.89
N SER A 101 0.19 -6.58 6.43
CA SER A 101 -1.07 -6.51 7.16
C SER A 101 -1.93 -5.35 6.66
N LEU A 102 -3.25 -5.46 6.80
CA LEU A 102 -4.17 -4.39 6.44
C LEU A 102 -4.42 -3.52 7.68
N VAL A 103 -4.28 -2.21 7.52
CA VAL A 103 -4.62 -1.20 8.52
C VAL A 103 -5.88 -0.50 8.08
N LEU A 104 -7.00 -0.84 8.72
CA LEU A 104 -8.30 -0.22 8.43
C LEU A 104 -8.38 1.19 9.01
N ARG A 105 -8.90 2.13 8.22
CA ARG A 105 -9.17 3.51 8.61
C ARG A 105 -10.47 4.00 7.96
N LYS A 106 -10.53 5.26 7.53
CA LYS A 106 -11.78 5.93 7.13
C LYS A 106 -12.11 5.85 5.63
N THR A 107 -11.20 5.36 4.80
CA THR A 107 -11.43 5.29 3.35
C THR A 107 -12.07 3.98 2.88
N THR A 108 -12.39 3.06 3.78
CA THR A 108 -13.18 1.86 3.54
C THR A 108 -14.29 1.73 4.57
N ALA A 109 -15.41 1.08 4.20
CA ALA A 109 -16.40 0.63 5.17
C ALA A 109 -15.82 -0.51 6.04
N GLU A 110 -16.27 -0.58 7.29
CA GLU A 110 -15.96 -1.70 8.20
C GLU A 110 -16.68 -2.98 7.77
#